data_bd0af02253abfb326f6cd82f3da3a88e
#
_entry.id   bd0af02253abfb326f6cd82f3da3a88e
#
_cell.length_a   1.000
_cell.length_b   1.000
_cell.length_c   1.000
_cell.angle_alpha   90.00
_cell.angle_beta   90.00
_cell.angle_gamma   90.00
#
_symmetry.space_group_name_H-M   'P 1'
#
loop_
_entity.id
_entity.type
_entity.pdbx_description
1 polymer ?
#
loop_
_entity_poly.entity_id
_entity_poly.type
_entity_poly.pdbx_seq_one_letter_code
_entity_poly.pdbx_strand_id
1 'polypeptide(L)'
;MRHGIVLFTCDRGITPARAAKAAEERGFDAFYVPEHTHVPVKREAAHPRTGTGTLPDDRYKRTLDPWVSLATAAAATSRIRLSTAVALPAESDPVTLAKTIATLDHLSGGRVTVGAGFGWNTDELADHGVPAGKRRTVLREYVEAMRALWTQDEAAYDGQFVKFGPCWAFPKPVQTHLPLIIGAGGGPQTFAWIARHADGWMTTPGEQDISGKAAALRQAWAAAGRHGIPDIRVLVAAKPSPGDLAAWAAAGATELLWGLPDAPAEAVEAYLDRLAGRIAIR
;
A
#
# COMPACT_ATOMS: atom_id res chain seq x y z
N MET A 1 -0.67 -3.05 19.05
CA MET A 1 -0.27 -3.33 17.66
C MET A 1 -1.53 -3.54 16.86
N ARG A 2 -1.66 -2.89 15.69
CA ARG A 2 -2.81 -3.06 14.79
C ARG A 2 -2.62 -4.29 13.91
N HIS A 3 -3.74 -4.84 13.41
CA HIS A 3 -3.72 -6.01 12.53
C HIS A 3 -4.52 -5.73 11.25
N GLY A 4 -3.84 -5.70 10.12
CA GLY A 4 -4.42 -5.54 8.79
C GLY A 4 -4.48 -6.86 8.02
N ILE A 5 -5.43 -6.95 7.10
CA ILE A 5 -5.62 -8.09 6.20
C ILE A 5 -5.27 -7.67 4.77
N VAL A 6 -4.48 -8.48 4.09
CA VAL A 6 -4.13 -8.27 2.67
C VAL A 6 -4.85 -9.31 1.82
N LEU A 7 -5.77 -8.86 0.99
CA LEU A 7 -6.38 -9.67 -0.05
C LEU A 7 -5.64 -9.44 -1.38
N PHE A 8 -4.96 -10.46 -1.89
CA PHE A 8 -4.51 -10.42 -3.28
C PHE A 8 -5.72 -10.67 -4.17
N THR A 9 -6.33 -9.58 -4.66
CA THR A 9 -7.60 -9.61 -5.40
C THR A 9 -7.49 -10.36 -6.72
N CYS A 10 -8.51 -11.09 -7.09
CA CYS A 10 -8.66 -11.64 -8.44
C CYS A 10 -10.14 -11.89 -8.75
N ASP A 11 -10.45 -12.12 -10.03
CA ASP A 11 -11.80 -12.37 -10.53
C ASP A 11 -12.38 -13.74 -10.16
N ARG A 12 -11.61 -14.59 -9.48
CA ARG A 12 -11.99 -15.97 -9.10
C ARG A 12 -12.11 -16.19 -7.58
N GLY A 13 -11.66 -15.21 -6.78
CA GLY A 13 -11.62 -15.35 -5.32
C GLY A 13 -12.82 -14.71 -4.60
N ILE A 14 -12.68 -14.60 -3.30
CA ILE A 14 -13.61 -13.82 -2.48
C ILE A 14 -13.62 -12.34 -2.95
N THR A 15 -14.80 -11.74 -3.03
CA THR A 15 -14.91 -10.34 -3.43
C THR A 15 -14.32 -9.40 -2.37
N PRO A 16 -13.74 -8.25 -2.75
CA PRO A 16 -13.20 -7.27 -1.80
C PRO A 16 -14.22 -6.83 -0.75
N ALA A 17 -15.47 -6.59 -1.15
CA ALA A 17 -16.57 -6.22 -0.23
C ALA A 17 -16.82 -7.30 0.84
N ARG A 18 -16.92 -8.57 0.45
CA ARG A 18 -17.14 -9.69 1.37
C ARG A 18 -15.95 -9.91 2.30
N ALA A 19 -14.73 -9.83 1.77
CA ALA A 19 -13.51 -10.01 2.55
C ALA A 19 -13.31 -8.89 3.58
N ALA A 20 -13.52 -7.63 3.17
CA ALA A 20 -13.40 -6.48 4.07
C ALA A 20 -14.44 -6.52 5.18
N LYS A 21 -15.70 -6.86 4.86
CA LYS A 21 -16.76 -7.03 5.84
C LYS A 21 -16.44 -8.14 6.83
N ALA A 22 -16.03 -9.31 6.34
CA ALA A 22 -15.65 -10.43 7.19
C ALA A 22 -14.46 -10.10 8.11
N ALA A 23 -13.49 -9.29 7.65
CA ALA A 23 -12.38 -8.80 8.46
C ALA A 23 -12.86 -7.79 9.52
N GLU A 24 -13.72 -6.83 9.15
CA GLU A 24 -14.26 -5.84 10.08
C GLU A 24 -15.07 -6.49 11.21
N GLU A 25 -15.93 -7.47 10.89
CA GLU A 25 -16.73 -8.20 11.86
C GLU A 25 -15.88 -8.96 12.89
N ARG A 26 -14.66 -9.33 12.53
CA ARG A 26 -13.68 -10.02 13.38
C ARG A 26 -12.68 -9.09 14.06
N GLY A 27 -12.87 -7.78 13.96
CA GLY A 27 -12.09 -6.77 14.68
C GLY A 27 -10.74 -6.43 14.05
N PHE A 28 -10.48 -6.79 12.79
CA PHE A 28 -9.28 -6.32 12.10
C PHE A 28 -9.31 -4.82 11.85
N ASP A 29 -8.14 -4.18 11.90
CA ASP A 29 -8.01 -2.71 11.86
C ASP A 29 -7.97 -2.13 10.45
N ALA A 30 -7.51 -2.92 9.46
CA ALA A 30 -7.34 -2.43 8.09
C ALA A 30 -7.46 -3.55 7.05
N PHE A 31 -7.90 -3.16 5.86
CA PHE A 31 -8.03 -4.02 4.68
C PHE A 31 -7.18 -3.45 3.55
N TYR A 32 -6.37 -4.31 2.93
CA TYR A 32 -5.38 -3.96 1.92
C TYR A 32 -5.59 -4.77 0.65
N VAL A 33 -5.34 -4.12 -0.51
CA VAL A 33 -5.30 -4.78 -1.82
C VAL A 33 -4.06 -4.34 -2.60
N PRO A 34 -3.43 -5.20 -3.41
CA PRO A 34 -2.32 -4.84 -4.29
C PRO A 34 -2.81 -4.28 -5.62
N GLU A 35 -1.87 -3.79 -6.43
CA GLU A 35 -2.10 -3.34 -7.80
C GLU A 35 -1.14 -4.03 -8.78
N HIS A 36 -1.70 -4.46 -9.90
CA HIS A 36 -1.08 -4.63 -11.20
C HIS A 36 -2.11 -4.19 -12.24
N THR A 37 -1.76 -3.25 -13.11
CA THR A 37 -2.67 -2.82 -14.18
C THR A 37 -2.78 -3.89 -15.25
N HIS A 38 -1.68 -4.51 -15.56
CA HIS A 38 -1.51 -5.66 -16.45
C HIS A 38 -0.16 -6.31 -16.18
N VAL A 39 0.09 -7.48 -16.71
CA VAL A 39 1.41 -8.11 -16.64
C VAL A 39 1.86 -8.49 -18.06
N PRO A 40 2.89 -7.85 -18.62
CA PRO A 40 3.42 -8.20 -19.94
C PRO A 40 3.75 -9.70 -20.03
N VAL A 41 3.34 -10.34 -21.11
CA VAL A 41 3.60 -11.79 -21.34
C VAL A 41 5.09 -12.04 -21.49
N LYS A 42 5.76 -11.18 -22.27
CA LYS A 42 7.23 -11.16 -22.38
C LYS A 42 7.74 -10.03 -21.51
N ARG A 43 8.61 -10.33 -20.56
CA ARG A 43 9.20 -9.36 -19.64
C ARG A 43 10.60 -9.79 -19.24
N GLU A 44 11.45 -8.81 -18.99
CA GLU A 44 12.82 -8.99 -18.48
C GLU A 44 12.87 -8.87 -16.95
N ALA A 45 11.93 -8.13 -16.37
CA ALA A 45 11.86 -7.92 -14.93
C ALA A 45 11.68 -9.24 -14.17
N ALA A 46 12.63 -9.56 -13.31
CA ALA A 46 12.54 -10.69 -12.40
C ALA A 46 11.61 -10.36 -11.23
N HIS A 47 10.70 -11.28 -10.90
CA HIS A 47 9.83 -11.12 -9.74
C HIS A 47 10.65 -11.24 -8.44
N PRO A 48 10.50 -10.31 -7.46
CA PRO A 48 11.34 -10.28 -6.25
C PRO A 48 11.34 -11.56 -5.43
N ARG A 49 10.23 -12.32 -5.43
CA ARG A 49 10.11 -13.57 -4.66
C ARG A 49 10.67 -14.78 -5.39
N THR A 50 10.56 -14.85 -6.70
CA THR A 50 11.04 -16.00 -7.49
C THR A 50 12.46 -15.80 -8.01
N GLY A 51 12.93 -14.56 -8.10
CA GLY A 51 14.21 -14.21 -8.72
C GLY A 51 14.25 -14.43 -10.24
N THR A 52 13.12 -14.72 -10.86
CA THR A 52 12.98 -15.04 -12.30
C THR A 52 11.80 -14.29 -12.91
N GLY A 53 11.59 -14.43 -14.22
CA GLY A 53 10.39 -13.96 -14.91
C GLY A 53 9.10 -14.75 -14.56
N THR A 54 9.19 -15.82 -13.76
CA THR A 54 8.03 -16.61 -13.37
C THR A 54 7.23 -15.90 -12.27
N LEU A 55 5.93 -15.76 -12.48
CA LEU A 55 5.02 -15.24 -11.45
C LEU A 55 4.79 -16.27 -10.36
N PRO A 56 4.63 -15.88 -9.11
CA PRO A 56 4.38 -16.80 -8.00
C PRO A 56 3.10 -17.60 -8.15
N ASP A 57 2.05 -16.99 -8.72
CA ASP A 57 0.76 -17.63 -8.99
C ASP A 57 -0.02 -16.86 -10.08
N ASP A 58 -1.19 -17.39 -10.47
CA ASP A 58 -2.01 -16.87 -11.56
C ASP A 58 -2.74 -15.55 -11.21
N ARG A 59 -2.88 -15.21 -9.94
CA ARG A 59 -3.57 -13.98 -9.48
C ARG A 59 -2.90 -12.72 -9.99
N TYR A 60 -1.58 -12.75 -10.18
CA TYR A 60 -0.84 -11.60 -10.74
C TYR A 60 -1.37 -11.12 -12.09
N LYS A 61 -1.87 -12.03 -12.93
CA LYS A 61 -2.47 -11.71 -14.23
C LYS A 61 -3.95 -11.31 -14.15
N ARG A 62 -4.54 -11.42 -12.97
CA ARG A 62 -5.98 -11.34 -12.73
C ARG A 62 -6.36 -10.35 -11.64
N THR A 63 -5.42 -9.50 -11.25
CA THR A 63 -5.61 -8.50 -10.20
C THR A 63 -6.75 -7.56 -10.57
N LEU A 64 -7.67 -7.32 -9.64
CA LEU A 64 -8.70 -6.31 -9.80
C LEU A 64 -8.11 -4.92 -9.55
N ASP A 65 -8.70 -3.89 -10.15
CA ASP A 65 -8.34 -2.51 -9.85
C ASP A 65 -8.46 -2.23 -8.34
N PRO A 66 -7.42 -1.67 -7.70
CA PRO A 66 -7.39 -1.51 -6.26
C PRO A 66 -8.41 -0.48 -5.76
N TRP A 67 -8.61 0.60 -6.48
CA TRP A 67 -9.49 1.69 -6.05
C TRP A 67 -10.96 1.33 -6.18
N VAL A 68 -11.34 0.62 -7.26
CA VAL A 68 -12.67 0.02 -7.41
C VAL A 68 -12.91 -1.04 -6.33
N SER A 69 -11.91 -1.89 -6.06
CA SER A 69 -11.97 -2.90 -4.99
C SER A 69 -12.19 -2.26 -3.62
N LEU A 70 -11.42 -1.21 -3.30
CA LEU A 70 -11.56 -0.48 -2.04
C LEU A 70 -12.87 0.30 -1.95
N ALA A 71 -13.42 0.80 -3.06
CA ALA A 71 -14.74 1.45 -3.07
C ALA A 71 -15.86 0.46 -2.71
N THR A 72 -15.80 -0.79 -3.22
CA THR A 72 -16.77 -1.83 -2.84
C THR A 72 -16.61 -2.23 -1.37
N ALA A 73 -15.36 -2.30 -0.87
CA ALA A 73 -15.06 -2.55 0.54
C ALA A 73 -15.57 -1.40 1.43
N ALA A 74 -15.38 -0.14 1.01
CA ALA A 74 -15.88 1.04 1.73
C ALA A 74 -17.39 1.01 1.91
N ALA A 75 -18.13 0.63 0.85
CA ALA A 75 -19.59 0.55 0.89
C ALA A 75 -20.12 -0.58 1.78
N ALA A 76 -19.32 -1.64 1.99
CA ALA A 76 -19.70 -2.81 2.80
C ALA A 76 -19.27 -2.72 4.27
N THR A 77 -18.53 -1.68 4.66
CA THR A 77 -17.88 -1.53 5.98
C THR A 77 -18.06 -0.13 6.54
N SER A 78 -17.83 0.06 7.85
CA SER A 78 -18.00 1.35 8.50
C SER A 78 -16.79 1.84 9.31
N ARG A 79 -15.85 0.95 9.67
CA ARG A 79 -14.75 1.24 10.59
C ARG A 79 -13.38 0.87 10.05
N ILE A 80 -13.28 -0.27 9.37
CA ILE A 80 -11.99 -0.80 8.89
C ILE A 80 -11.33 0.20 7.94
N ARG A 81 -10.04 0.45 8.16
CA ARG A 81 -9.26 1.31 7.27
C ARG A 81 -9.02 0.62 5.94
N LEU A 82 -8.94 1.41 4.90
CA LEU A 82 -8.82 0.97 3.51
C LEU A 82 -7.47 1.39 2.96
N SER A 83 -6.70 0.45 2.46
CA SER A 83 -5.35 0.76 1.99
C SER A 83 -4.93 -0.13 0.83
N THR A 84 -3.86 0.27 0.18
CA THR A 84 -3.19 -0.55 -0.84
C THR A 84 -1.90 -1.15 -0.30
N ALA A 85 -1.56 -2.38 -0.75
CA ALA A 85 -0.33 -3.06 -0.38
C ALA A 85 0.32 -3.78 -1.58
N VAL A 86 0.79 -3.02 -2.57
CA VAL A 86 0.82 -1.57 -2.71
C VAL A 86 0.15 -1.13 -4.00
N ALA A 87 -0.26 0.14 -4.09
CA ALA A 87 -0.58 0.75 -5.37
C ALA A 87 0.70 1.16 -6.12
N LEU A 88 0.59 1.32 -7.42
CA LEU A 88 1.66 1.76 -8.33
C LEU A 88 1.29 3.11 -8.96
N PRO A 89 1.34 4.22 -8.21
CA PRO A 89 0.86 5.51 -8.71
C PRO A 89 1.52 5.95 -10.02
N ALA A 90 2.77 5.54 -10.26
CA ALA A 90 3.50 5.85 -11.48
C ALA A 90 2.89 5.21 -12.76
N GLU A 91 1.95 4.26 -12.60
CA GLU A 91 1.23 3.60 -13.70
C GLU A 91 -0.11 4.25 -14.02
N SER A 92 -0.46 5.36 -13.33
CA SER A 92 -1.72 6.08 -13.50
C SER A 92 -1.48 7.54 -13.84
N ASP A 93 -2.49 8.23 -14.40
CA ASP A 93 -2.47 9.69 -14.47
C ASP A 93 -2.63 10.28 -13.06
N PRO A 94 -1.70 11.12 -12.57
CA PRO A 94 -1.69 11.59 -11.20
C PRO A 94 -2.87 12.51 -10.85
N VAL A 95 -3.43 13.24 -11.82
CA VAL A 95 -4.59 14.12 -11.58
C VAL A 95 -5.84 13.27 -11.39
N THR A 96 -6.02 12.28 -12.25
CA THR A 96 -7.12 11.31 -12.15
C THR A 96 -7.00 10.49 -10.86
N LEU A 97 -5.80 10.01 -10.54
CA LEU A 97 -5.56 9.24 -9.32
C LEU A 97 -5.82 10.05 -8.05
N ALA A 98 -5.39 11.33 -8.03
CA ALA A 98 -5.69 12.24 -6.92
C ALA A 98 -7.20 12.39 -6.70
N LYS A 99 -7.97 12.53 -7.81
CA LYS A 99 -9.44 12.60 -7.75
C LYS A 99 -10.05 11.31 -7.20
N THR A 100 -9.60 10.17 -7.69
CA THR A 100 -10.09 8.85 -7.26
C THR A 100 -9.87 8.64 -5.76
N ILE A 101 -8.65 8.90 -5.27
CA ILE A 101 -8.29 8.73 -3.86
C ILE A 101 -9.07 9.70 -2.96
N ALA A 102 -9.16 10.98 -3.35
CA ALA A 102 -9.93 11.98 -2.58
C ALA A 102 -11.42 11.62 -2.51
N THR A 103 -11.99 11.11 -3.61
CA THR A 103 -13.38 10.66 -3.65
C THR A 103 -13.59 9.46 -2.73
N LEU A 104 -12.71 8.47 -2.78
CA LEU A 104 -12.77 7.30 -1.90
C LEU A 104 -12.63 7.70 -0.42
N ASP A 105 -11.70 8.60 -0.11
CA ASP A 105 -11.54 9.10 1.27
C ASP A 105 -12.80 9.82 1.75
N HIS A 106 -13.39 10.68 0.91
CA HIS A 106 -14.62 11.39 1.21
C HIS A 106 -15.79 10.41 1.45
N LEU A 107 -16.01 9.46 0.55
CA LEU A 107 -17.13 8.49 0.64
C LEU A 107 -16.94 7.48 1.78
N SER A 108 -15.71 7.18 2.14
CA SER A 108 -15.40 6.29 3.27
C SER A 108 -15.40 7.00 4.63
N GLY A 109 -15.53 8.34 4.68
CA GLY A 109 -15.47 9.11 5.92
C GLY A 109 -14.05 9.18 6.51
N GLY A 110 -13.01 9.29 5.66
CA GLY A 110 -11.62 9.49 6.10
C GLY A 110 -10.91 8.20 6.51
N ARG A 111 -11.24 7.06 5.88
CA ARG A 111 -10.64 5.76 6.21
C ARG A 111 -9.48 5.33 5.29
N VAL A 112 -9.09 6.15 4.31
CA VAL A 112 -8.08 5.78 3.31
C VAL A 112 -6.66 5.99 3.82
N THR A 113 -5.77 5.07 3.49
CA THR A 113 -4.32 5.24 3.55
C THR A 113 -3.74 4.79 2.21
N VAL A 114 -2.82 5.55 1.66
CA VAL A 114 -2.16 5.19 0.40
C VAL A 114 -0.90 4.39 0.69
N GLY A 115 -0.92 3.11 0.40
CA GLY A 115 0.30 2.29 0.33
C GLY A 115 0.84 2.32 -1.09
N ALA A 116 2.02 2.88 -1.33
CA ALA A 116 2.59 3.03 -2.66
C ALA A 116 3.90 2.28 -2.82
N GLY A 117 4.14 1.75 -4.03
CA GLY A 117 5.38 1.08 -4.41
C GLY A 117 6.10 1.79 -5.56
N PHE A 118 7.38 1.49 -5.72
CA PHE A 118 8.17 1.98 -6.86
C PHE A 118 7.96 1.16 -8.14
N GLY A 119 7.21 0.04 -8.08
CA GLY A 119 7.07 -0.92 -9.16
C GLY A 119 8.31 -1.83 -9.29
N TRP A 120 8.11 -3.14 -9.16
CA TRP A 120 9.18 -4.11 -9.40
C TRP A 120 9.24 -4.51 -10.88
N ASN A 121 8.07 -4.55 -11.54
CA ASN A 121 7.92 -4.95 -12.93
C ASN A 121 8.21 -3.73 -13.84
N THR A 122 9.46 -3.61 -14.24
CA THR A 122 9.91 -2.47 -15.06
C THR A 122 9.33 -2.48 -16.46
N ASP A 123 8.89 -3.64 -16.95
CA ASP A 123 8.21 -3.77 -18.26
C ASP A 123 6.78 -3.20 -18.18
N GLU A 124 6.05 -3.47 -17.12
CA GLU A 124 4.74 -2.89 -16.84
C GLU A 124 4.83 -1.35 -16.74
N LEU A 125 5.80 -0.84 -15.97
CA LEU A 125 6.08 0.60 -15.88
C LEU A 125 6.41 1.22 -17.25
N ALA A 126 7.16 0.52 -18.08
CA ALA A 126 7.54 0.99 -19.42
C ALA A 126 6.33 1.14 -20.34
N ASP A 127 5.35 0.24 -20.26
CA ASP A 127 4.11 0.33 -21.02
C ASP A 127 3.27 1.56 -20.61
N HIS A 128 3.43 2.04 -19.37
CA HIS A 128 2.89 3.31 -18.88
C HIS A 128 3.80 4.53 -19.17
N GLY A 129 4.85 4.36 -19.96
CA GLY A 129 5.77 5.44 -20.32
C GLY A 129 6.75 5.86 -19.22
N VAL A 130 6.91 5.05 -18.17
CA VAL A 130 7.80 5.34 -17.04
C VAL A 130 9.16 4.68 -17.24
N PRO A 131 10.24 5.44 -17.46
CA PRO A 131 11.56 4.86 -17.56
C PRO A 131 11.99 4.22 -16.23
N ALA A 132 12.48 2.96 -16.26
CA ALA A 132 12.86 2.20 -15.06
C ALA A 132 13.82 2.96 -14.13
N GLY A 133 14.80 3.66 -14.68
CA GLY A 133 15.76 4.47 -13.94
C GLY A 133 15.17 5.75 -13.32
N LYS A 134 13.94 6.15 -13.68
CA LYS A 134 13.27 7.38 -13.21
C LYS A 134 12.09 7.12 -12.29
N ARG A 135 11.69 5.88 -12.09
CA ARG A 135 10.47 5.51 -11.32
C ARG A 135 10.37 6.16 -9.93
N ARG A 136 11.50 6.36 -9.22
CA ARG A 136 11.52 7.03 -7.92
C ARG A 136 11.28 8.54 -8.04
N THR A 137 11.78 9.17 -9.10
CA THR A 137 11.55 10.58 -9.41
C THR A 137 10.11 10.81 -9.85
N VAL A 138 9.59 9.94 -10.73
CA VAL A 138 8.20 9.98 -11.17
C VAL A 138 7.26 9.85 -9.98
N LEU A 139 7.45 8.84 -9.12
CA LEU A 139 6.62 8.69 -7.92
C LEU A 139 6.69 9.91 -6.99
N ARG A 140 7.88 10.53 -6.83
CA ARG A 140 8.01 11.75 -6.04
C ARG A 140 7.14 12.87 -6.59
N GLU A 141 7.26 13.16 -7.88
CA GLU A 141 6.49 14.25 -8.52
C GLU A 141 4.99 13.96 -8.49
N TYR A 142 4.59 12.70 -8.69
CA TYR A 142 3.18 12.28 -8.60
C TYR A 142 2.62 12.49 -7.18
N VAL A 143 3.37 12.12 -6.15
CA VAL A 143 2.98 12.37 -4.75
C VAL A 143 2.88 13.86 -4.44
N GLU A 144 3.85 14.66 -4.88
CA GLU A 144 3.84 16.11 -4.70
C GLU A 144 2.65 16.77 -5.40
N ALA A 145 2.40 16.39 -6.65
CA ALA A 145 1.26 16.87 -7.46
C ALA A 145 -0.10 16.49 -6.84
N MET A 146 -0.26 15.22 -6.42
CA MET A 146 -1.46 14.77 -5.73
C MET A 146 -1.68 15.50 -4.41
N ARG A 147 -0.63 15.73 -3.61
CA ARG A 147 -0.72 16.52 -2.38
C ARG A 147 -1.15 17.96 -2.65
N ALA A 148 -0.64 18.61 -3.70
CA ALA A 148 -1.10 19.92 -4.10
C ALA A 148 -2.61 19.91 -4.40
N LEU A 149 -3.08 18.94 -5.19
CA LEU A 149 -4.50 18.77 -5.52
C LEU A 149 -5.38 18.50 -4.28
N TRP A 150 -4.87 17.82 -3.26
CA TRP A 150 -5.61 17.51 -2.04
C TRP A 150 -5.68 18.68 -1.06
N THR A 151 -4.67 19.55 -1.02
CA THR A 151 -4.50 20.53 0.07
C THR A 151 -4.67 22.00 -0.35
N GLN A 152 -4.49 22.32 -1.64
CA GLN A 152 -4.58 23.70 -2.14
C GLN A 152 -5.93 23.93 -2.81
N ASP A 153 -6.57 25.06 -2.56
CA ASP A 153 -7.83 25.44 -3.22
C ASP A 153 -7.64 25.59 -4.72
N GLU A 154 -6.65 26.39 -5.13
CA GLU A 154 -6.16 26.46 -6.50
C GLU A 154 -4.80 25.77 -6.56
N ALA A 155 -4.79 24.56 -7.10
CA ALA A 155 -3.61 23.72 -7.18
C ALA A 155 -2.91 23.90 -8.53
N ALA A 156 -1.58 23.98 -8.49
CA ALA A 156 -0.73 23.93 -9.68
C ALA A 156 0.52 23.10 -9.36
N TYR A 157 1.11 22.49 -10.38
CA TYR A 157 2.37 21.78 -10.25
C TYR A 157 3.20 21.92 -11.54
N ASP A 158 4.51 22.14 -11.42
CA ASP A 158 5.45 22.29 -12.52
C ASP A 158 6.68 21.40 -12.32
N GLY A 159 6.55 20.13 -12.62
CA GLY A 159 7.60 19.12 -12.55
C GLY A 159 8.09 18.69 -13.95
N GLN A 160 9.01 17.74 -13.96
CA GLN A 160 9.51 17.13 -15.19
C GLN A 160 8.51 16.14 -15.79
N PHE A 161 7.81 15.37 -14.95
CA PHE A 161 6.92 14.28 -15.33
C PHE A 161 5.44 14.62 -15.15
N VAL A 162 5.15 15.66 -14.37
CA VAL A 162 3.80 16.15 -14.14
C VAL A 162 3.80 17.66 -14.26
N LYS A 163 2.87 18.20 -15.05
CA LYS A 163 2.70 19.64 -15.15
C LYS A 163 1.24 19.98 -15.41
N PHE A 164 0.68 20.86 -14.56
CA PHE A 164 -0.64 21.46 -14.77
C PHE A 164 -0.69 22.87 -14.18
N GLY A 165 -1.45 23.75 -14.84
CA GLY A 165 -1.69 25.13 -14.37
C GLY A 165 -2.72 25.18 -13.23
N PRO A 166 -3.01 26.38 -12.68
CA PRO A 166 -3.98 26.55 -11.61
C PRO A 166 -5.32 25.89 -11.94
N CYS A 167 -5.79 25.04 -11.04
CA CYS A 167 -7.04 24.31 -11.21
C CYS A 167 -7.72 24.02 -9.86
N TRP A 168 -9.02 23.78 -9.90
CA TRP A 168 -9.81 23.33 -8.78
C TRP A 168 -9.98 21.82 -8.84
N ALA A 169 -9.70 21.15 -7.73
CA ALA A 169 -9.85 19.70 -7.59
C ALA A 169 -10.65 19.38 -6.32
N PHE A 170 -11.97 19.33 -6.43
CA PHE A 170 -12.90 18.96 -5.34
C PHE A 170 -13.63 17.65 -5.67
N PRO A 171 -14.06 16.85 -4.65
CA PRO A 171 -13.89 17.12 -3.22
C PRO A 171 -12.42 16.98 -2.80
N LYS A 172 -12.06 17.67 -1.71
CA LYS A 172 -10.84 17.38 -0.98
C LYS A 172 -11.03 16.11 -0.16
N PRO A 173 -9.96 15.39 0.23
CA PRO A 173 -10.05 14.36 1.24
C PRO A 173 -10.69 14.88 2.53
N VAL A 174 -11.36 14.02 3.27
CA VAL A 174 -11.86 14.34 4.63
C VAL A 174 -10.70 14.50 5.59
N GLN A 175 -9.67 13.67 5.42
CA GLN A 175 -8.44 13.75 6.18
C GLN A 175 -7.64 14.99 5.77
N THR A 176 -7.21 15.81 6.75
CA THR A 176 -6.32 16.97 6.50
C THR A 176 -4.95 16.53 6.00
N HIS A 177 -4.54 15.28 6.29
CA HIS A 177 -3.35 14.64 5.79
C HIS A 177 -3.66 13.18 5.43
N LEU A 178 -3.61 12.86 4.14
CA LEU A 178 -3.72 11.49 3.65
C LEU A 178 -2.39 10.77 3.86
N PRO A 179 -2.34 9.73 4.73
CA PRO A 179 -1.09 9.02 5.00
C PRO A 179 -0.59 8.28 3.76
N LEU A 180 0.73 8.40 3.50
CA LEU A 180 1.43 7.69 2.44
C LEU A 180 2.47 6.74 3.03
N ILE A 181 2.33 5.46 2.77
CA ILE A 181 3.24 4.41 3.26
C ILE A 181 3.94 3.77 2.05
N ILE A 182 5.26 3.70 2.08
CA ILE A 182 6.01 3.10 0.97
C ILE A 182 6.29 1.63 1.24
N GLY A 183 5.79 0.77 0.36
CA GLY A 183 6.10 -0.65 0.34
C GLY A 183 7.28 -0.93 -0.59
N ALA A 184 8.42 -1.23 0.02
CA ALA A 184 9.66 -1.52 -0.71
C ALA A 184 10.65 -2.24 0.20
N GLY A 185 11.66 -2.90 -0.41
CA GLY A 185 12.79 -3.43 0.33
C GLY A 185 13.50 -2.33 1.13
N GLY A 186 13.78 -2.62 2.40
CA GLY A 186 14.43 -1.70 3.32
C GLY A 186 15.89 -1.45 2.94
N GLY A 187 16.32 -0.18 2.89
CA GLY A 187 17.69 0.21 2.62
C GLY A 187 17.89 1.73 2.60
N PRO A 188 19.15 2.21 2.59
CA PRO A 188 19.46 3.62 2.78
C PRO A 188 18.75 4.56 1.79
N GLN A 189 18.72 4.20 0.50
CA GLN A 189 18.05 5.02 -0.52
C GLN A 189 16.53 5.06 -0.33
N THR A 190 15.92 3.91 0.04
CA THR A 190 14.49 3.82 0.32
C THR A 190 14.14 4.65 1.55
N PHE A 191 14.92 4.53 2.61
CA PHE A 191 14.66 5.25 3.87
C PHE A 191 14.88 6.77 3.75
N ALA A 192 15.90 7.19 3.00
CA ALA A 192 16.10 8.61 2.68
C ALA A 192 14.94 9.19 1.86
N TRP A 193 14.37 8.40 0.94
CA TRP A 193 13.19 8.80 0.18
C TRP A 193 11.94 8.88 1.08
N ILE A 194 11.69 7.87 1.89
CA ILE A 194 10.57 7.82 2.83
C ILE A 194 10.60 9.01 3.79
N ALA A 195 11.76 9.26 4.39
CA ALA A 195 11.92 10.35 5.37
C ALA A 195 11.59 11.74 4.80
N ARG A 196 11.75 11.93 3.48
CA ARG A 196 11.45 13.21 2.83
C ARG A 196 10.03 13.30 2.29
N HIS A 197 9.44 12.19 1.81
CA HIS A 197 8.27 12.22 0.96
C HIS A 197 7.09 11.39 1.45
N ALA A 198 7.26 10.55 2.48
CA ALA A 198 6.23 9.63 2.97
C ALA A 198 6.06 9.67 4.49
N ASP A 199 5.13 8.89 5.00
CA ASP A 199 4.79 8.85 6.43
C ASP A 199 5.25 7.54 7.09
N GLY A 200 5.67 6.57 6.29
CA GLY A 200 6.12 5.29 6.81
C GLY A 200 6.58 4.30 5.76
N TRP A 201 6.90 3.13 6.26
CA TRP A 201 7.44 1.99 5.52
C TRP A 201 6.59 0.75 5.73
N MET A 202 6.28 0.06 4.63
CA MET A 202 5.73 -1.28 4.61
C MET A 202 6.80 -2.24 4.11
N THR A 203 7.08 -3.30 4.86
CA THR A 203 8.10 -4.29 4.47
C THR A 203 7.67 -5.07 3.24
N THR A 204 8.64 -5.59 2.49
CA THR A 204 8.38 -6.62 1.47
C THR A 204 8.15 -7.99 2.12
N PRO A 205 7.47 -8.95 1.43
CA PRO A 205 7.34 -10.30 1.92
C PRO A 205 8.72 -10.94 2.14
N GLY A 206 8.98 -11.46 3.35
CA GLY A 206 10.25 -12.10 3.69
C GLY A 206 11.39 -11.13 3.99
N GLU A 207 11.08 -9.87 4.27
CA GLU A 207 12.06 -8.88 4.70
C GLU A 207 12.85 -9.38 5.92
N GLN A 208 14.19 -9.32 5.82
CA GLN A 208 15.08 -9.73 6.90
C GLN A 208 15.46 -8.54 7.76
N ASP A 209 15.85 -8.82 9.02
CA ASP A 209 16.31 -7.82 9.99
C ASP A 209 15.39 -6.58 10.09
N ILE A 210 14.11 -6.83 10.30
CA ILE A 210 13.11 -5.75 10.42
C ILE A 210 13.49 -4.77 11.53
N SER A 211 14.05 -5.26 12.64
CA SER A 211 14.43 -4.43 13.78
C SER A 211 15.58 -3.47 13.46
N GLY A 212 16.65 -3.95 12.82
CA GLY A 212 17.76 -3.11 12.38
C GLY A 212 17.34 -2.11 11.32
N LYS A 213 16.50 -2.54 10.37
CA LYS A 213 15.95 -1.66 9.32
C LYS A 213 15.01 -0.59 9.88
N ALA A 214 14.18 -0.91 10.86
CA ALA A 214 13.35 0.07 11.57
C ALA A 214 14.21 1.13 12.28
N ALA A 215 15.32 0.71 12.91
CA ALA A 215 16.28 1.66 13.51
C ALA A 215 16.92 2.56 12.44
N ALA A 216 17.35 2.00 11.30
CA ALA A 216 17.91 2.78 10.19
C ALA A 216 16.91 3.77 9.60
N LEU A 217 15.63 3.39 9.48
CA LEU A 217 14.57 4.32 9.04
C LEU A 217 14.40 5.47 10.04
N ARG A 218 14.39 5.20 11.36
CA ARG A 218 14.30 6.26 12.37
C ARG A 218 15.50 7.22 12.33
N GLN A 219 16.69 6.71 12.06
CA GLN A 219 17.87 7.56 11.85
C GLN A 219 17.71 8.47 10.63
N ALA A 220 17.27 7.91 9.50
CA ALA A 220 17.00 8.70 8.29
C ALA A 220 15.88 9.74 8.52
N TRP A 221 14.86 9.38 9.32
CA TRP A 221 13.76 10.26 9.70
C TRP A 221 14.25 11.46 10.51
N ALA A 222 15.03 11.22 11.55
CA ALA A 222 15.63 12.26 12.37
C ALA A 222 16.60 13.16 11.55
N ALA A 223 17.43 12.54 10.69
CA ALA A 223 18.34 13.28 9.81
C ALA A 223 17.62 14.16 8.79
N ALA A 224 16.38 13.83 8.42
CA ALA A 224 15.52 14.65 7.58
C ALA A 224 14.76 15.76 8.36
N GLY A 225 15.02 15.92 9.65
CA GLY A 225 14.34 16.91 10.51
C GLY A 225 12.88 16.60 10.82
N ARG A 226 12.43 15.34 10.61
CA ARG A 226 11.04 14.95 10.87
C ARG A 226 10.79 14.70 12.35
N HIS A 227 9.68 15.24 12.84
CA HIS A 227 9.20 14.98 14.21
C HIS A 227 8.41 13.65 14.28
N GLY A 228 8.32 13.10 15.51
CA GLY A 228 7.60 11.85 15.75
C GLY A 228 8.37 10.62 15.22
N ILE A 229 7.64 9.55 14.99
CA ILE A 229 8.17 8.26 14.50
C ILE A 229 7.49 7.87 13.18
N PRO A 230 8.21 7.25 12.24
CA PRO A 230 7.61 6.71 11.02
C PRO A 230 6.63 5.58 11.34
N ASP A 231 5.54 5.49 10.56
CA ASP A 231 4.64 4.34 10.59
C ASP A 231 5.35 3.12 9.96
N ILE A 232 5.45 2.00 10.68
CA ILE A 232 6.13 0.79 10.23
C ILE A 232 5.13 -0.35 10.19
N ARG A 233 4.87 -0.87 8.97
CA ARG A 233 3.92 -1.96 8.72
C ARG A 233 4.67 -3.19 8.25
N VAL A 234 4.49 -4.30 8.97
CA VAL A 234 5.20 -5.54 8.68
C VAL A 234 4.29 -6.49 7.91
N LEU A 235 4.66 -6.80 6.66
CA LEU A 235 3.98 -7.83 5.89
C LEU A 235 4.44 -9.22 6.33
N VAL A 236 3.55 -9.95 6.96
CA VAL A 236 3.82 -11.26 7.58
C VAL A 236 3.79 -12.34 6.50
N ALA A 237 4.96 -12.78 6.06
CA ALA A 237 5.12 -13.77 4.99
C ALA A 237 5.06 -15.23 5.47
N ALA A 238 5.40 -15.48 6.73
CA ALA A 238 5.38 -16.78 7.36
C ALA A 238 4.81 -16.69 8.78
N LYS A 239 4.49 -17.82 9.40
CA LYS A 239 3.99 -17.83 10.78
C LYS A 239 5.08 -17.31 11.72
N PRO A 240 4.93 -16.09 12.31
CA PRO A 240 5.93 -15.55 13.21
C PRO A 240 5.90 -16.30 14.54
N SER A 241 7.06 -16.39 15.19
CA SER A 241 7.14 -16.81 16.58
C SER A 241 6.65 -15.69 17.53
N PRO A 242 6.29 -15.99 18.78
CA PRO A 242 6.02 -14.95 19.78
C PRO A 242 7.21 -13.98 19.96
N GLY A 243 8.44 -14.49 19.82
CA GLY A 243 9.67 -13.69 19.88
C GLY A 243 9.76 -12.68 18.73
N ASP A 244 9.41 -13.09 17.51
CA ASP A 244 9.37 -12.18 16.34
C ASP A 244 8.37 -11.03 16.56
N LEU A 245 7.16 -11.37 17.03
CA LEU A 245 6.13 -10.36 17.30
C LEU A 245 6.57 -9.36 18.36
N ALA A 246 7.19 -9.84 19.44
CA ALA A 246 7.73 -9.00 20.50
C ALA A 246 8.89 -8.12 19.98
N ALA A 247 9.81 -8.69 19.19
CA ALA A 247 10.91 -7.95 18.58
C ALA A 247 10.43 -6.86 17.62
N TRP A 248 9.46 -7.16 16.77
CA TRP A 248 8.89 -6.16 15.85
C TRP A 248 8.15 -5.04 16.59
N ALA A 249 7.41 -5.39 17.65
CA ALA A 249 6.75 -4.39 18.49
C ALA A 249 7.78 -3.48 19.18
N ALA A 250 8.83 -4.06 19.78
CA ALA A 250 9.92 -3.30 20.39
C ALA A 250 10.68 -2.42 19.36
N ALA A 251 10.79 -2.90 18.12
CA ALA A 251 11.35 -2.13 17.01
C ALA A 251 10.45 -1.00 16.52
N GLY A 252 9.23 -0.86 17.04
CA GLY A 252 8.29 0.19 16.68
C GLY A 252 7.39 -0.12 15.48
N ALA A 253 7.20 -1.42 15.17
CA ALA A 253 6.16 -1.80 14.22
C ALA A 253 4.78 -1.37 14.75
N THR A 254 4.02 -0.69 13.92
CA THR A 254 2.70 -0.14 14.26
C THR A 254 1.56 -1.07 13.86
N GLU A 255 1.80 -1.89 12.81
CA GLU A 255 0.79 -2.76 12.22
C GLU A 255 1.40 -4.02 11.61
N LEU A 256 0.71 -5.16 11.76
CA LEU A 256 1.03 -6.44 11.13
C LEU A 256 0.01 -6.73 10.04
N LEU A 257 0.49 -7.04 8.83
CA LEU A 257 -0.33 -7.30 7.66
C LEU A 257 -0.34 -8.81 7.35
N TRP A 258 -1.51 -9.42 7.40
CA TRP A 258 -1.71 -10.85 7.22
C TRP A 258 -2.32 -11.14 5.86
N GLY A 259 -1.62 -11.90 5.03
CA GLY A 259 -2.13 -12.32 3.73
C GLY A 259 -3.28 -13.33 3.83
N LEU A 260 -4.34 -13.11 3.05
CA LEU A 260 -5.41 -14.08 2.89
C LEU A 260 -5.01 -15.20 1.90
N PRO A 261 -5.47 -16.42 2.12
CA PRO A 261 -5.22 -17.51 1.20
C PRO A 261 -5.99 -17.32 -0.13
N ASP A 262 -5.46 -17.90 -1.20
CA ASP A 262 -6.18 -18.07 -2.46
C ASP A 262 -7.13 -19.27 -2.32
N ALA A 263 -8.37 -18.98 -1.94
CA ALA A 263 -9.35 -20.02 -1.60
C ALA A 263 -10.79 -19.49 -1.79
N PRO A 264 -11.79 -20.37 -1.85
CA PRO A 264 -13.20 -19.99 -1.83
C PRO A 264 -13.54 -19.14 -0.60
N ALA A 265 -14.58 -18.33 -0.71
CA ALA A 265 -14.95 -17.34 0.30
C ALA A 265 -15.12 -17.93 1.70
N GLU A 266 -15.79 -19.08 1.81
CA GLU A 266 -16.03 -19.77 3.08
C GLU A 266 -14.71 -20.22 3.75
N ALA A 267 -13.75 -20.66 2.97
CA ALA A 267 -12.43 -21.04 3.47
C ALA A 267 -11.60 -19.82 3.93
N VAL A 268 -11.74 -18.67 3.25
CA VAL A 268 -11.14 -17.40 3.65
C VAL A 268 -11.76 -16.92 4.98
N GLU A 269 -13.07 -16.97 5.13
CA GLU A 269 -13.76 -16.60 6.36
C GLU A 269 -13.34 -17.49 7.54
N ALA A 270 -13.29 -18.80 7.32
CA ALA A 270 -12.77 -19.73 8.33
C ALA A 270 -11.28 -19.50 8.67
N TYR A 271 -10.48 -19.04 7.72
CA TYR A 271 -9.10 -18.61 7.99
C TYR A 271 -9.07 -17.36 8.87
N LEU A 272 -9.92 -16.37 8.60
CA LEU A 272 -10.04 -15.15 9.42
C LEU A 272 -10.44 -15.46 10.86
N ASP A 273 -11.37 -16.42 11.09
CA ASP A 273 -11.76 -16.89 12.44
C ASP A 273 -10.56 -17.46 13.21
N ARG A 274 -9.81 -18.35 12.56
CA ARG A 274 -8.61 -18.93 13.17
C ARG A 274 -7.52 -17.91 13.43
N LEU A 275 -7.35 -16.95 12.53
CA LEU A 275 -6.35 -15.90 12.67
C LEU A 275 -6.71 -14.96 13.82
N ALA A 276 -7.95 -14.48 13.88
CA ALA A 276 -8.44 -13.60 14.95
C ALA A 276 -8.27 -14.26 16.33
N GLY A 277 -8.64 -15.54 16.47
CA GLY A 277 -8.42 -16.30 17.71
C GLY A 277 -6.95 -16.43 18.08
N ARG A 278 -6.06 -16.63 17.10
CA ARG A 278 -4.62 -16.81 17.35
C ARG A 278 -3.92 -15.53 17.79
N ILE A 279 -4.30 -14.37 17.26
CA ILE A 279 -3.70 -13.06 17.56
C ILE A 279 -4.45 -12.31 18.66
N ALA A 280 -5.46 -12.96 19.26
CA ALA A 280 -6.26 -12.42 20.36
C ALA A 280 -6.85 -11.02 20.05
N ILE A 281 -7.38 -10.84 18.84
CA ILE A 281 -8.20 -9.66 18.53
C ILE A 281 -9.44 -9.71 19.44
N ARG A 282 -9.65 -8.63 20.20
CA ARG A 282 -10.79 -8.44 21.11
C ARG A 282 -11.84 -7.54 20.50
#